data_42e316d8858e7dd5a4a27bfa37d617e2
#
_entry.id   42e316d8858e7dd5a4a27bfa37d617e2
#
_cell.length_a   1.000
_cell.length_b   1.000
_cell.length_c   1.000
_cell.angle_alpha   90.00
_cell.angle_beta   90.00
_cell.angle_gamma   90.00
#
_symmetry.space_group_name_H-M   'P 1'
#
loop_
_entity.id
_entity.type
_entity.pdbx_description
1 polymer ?
#
loop_
_entity_poly.entity_id
_entity_poly.type
_entity_poly.pdbx_seq_one_letter_code
_entity_poly.pdbx_strand_id
1 'polypeptide(L)'
;MKCRSCNTKLKPFFSLARMPLVNAFLKKADLKHEKKYELATAFCPKCFLVQLTKTIPPEELFTDYLYFSSTSASFLAHCEATADVLIKRLRLGKESLVLEIASNDGAQLQCFDKVGIPILGVDPAKNIARLANSRGIPTIPEFFTHAFAIHLKEHERVT
;
A
#
# COMPACT_ATOMS: atom_id res chain seq x y z
N MET A 1 -25.16 5.17 -7.62
CA MET A 1 -23.72 5.14 -7.47
C MET A 1 -23.09 6.08 -8.49
N LYS A 2 -22.13 6.93 -8.04
CA LYS A 2 -21.48 7.96 -8.85
C LYS A 2 -19.98 7.71 -8.97
N CYS A 3 -19.39 8.12 -10.07
CA CYS A 3 -17.97 8.04 -10.33
C CYS A 3 -17.17 8.92 -9.36
N ARG A 4 -16.10 8.37 -8.76
CA ARG A 4 -15.24 9.09 -7.81
C ARG A 4 -14.42 10.20 -8.48
N SER A 5 -14.17 10.10 -9.79
CA SER A 5 -13.42 11.10 -10.54
C SER A 5 -14.30 12.21 -11.09
N CYS A 6 -15.41 11.90 -11.78
CA CYS A 6 -16.19 12.88 -12.53
C CYS A 6 -17.67 12.97 -12.14
N ASN A 7 -18.08 12.29 -11.07
CA ASN A 7 -19.43 12.29 -10.50
C ASN A 7 -20.56 11.78 -11.42
N THR A 8 -20.23 11.21 -12.59
CA THR A 8 -21.20 10.63 -13.53
C THR A 8 -21.77 9.32 -12.99
N LYS A 9 -23.01 8.98 -13.33
CA LYS A 9 -23.66 7.72 -12.96
C LYS A 9 -22.88 6.53 -13.53
N LEU A 10 -22.53 5.58 -12.67
CA LEU A 10 -21.78 4.38 -13.04
C LEU A 10 -22.68 3.31 -13.65
N LYS A 11 -22.07 2.46 -14.50
CA LYS A 11 -22.68 1.24 -15.04
C LYS A 11 -21.95 0.02 -14.46
N PRO A 12 -22.60 -0.76 -13.55
CA PRO A 12 -22.06 -2.04 -13.10
C PRO A 12 -21.93 -3.00 -14.28
N PHE A 13 -20.86 -3.81 -14.31
CA PHE A 13 -20.66 -4.77 -15.38
C PHE A 13 -20.12 -6.14 -14.93
N PHE A 14 -19.60 -6.24 -13.70
CA PHE A 14 -19.08 -7.49 -13.19
C PHE A 14 -19.30 -7.60 -11.68
N SER A 15 -19.63 -8.79 -11.17
CA SER A 15 -19.81 -9.05 -9.75
C SER A 15 -19.37 -10.48 -9.42
N LEU A 16 -18.64 -10.61 -8.30
CA LEU A 16 -18.32 -11.88 -7.64
C LEU A 16 -19.23 -12.13 -6.42
N ALA A 17 -20.37 -11.43 -6.34
CA ALA A 17 -21.28 -11.47 -5.22
C ALA A 17 -20.59 -11.05 -3.90
N ARG A 18 -20.85 -11.77 -2.79
CA ARG A 18 -20.24 -11.46 -1.49
C ARG A 18 -19.05 -12.37 -1.23
N MET A 19 -17.90 -11.76 -1.07
CA MET A 19 -16.61 -12.43 -0.87
C MET A 19 -16.02 -12.05 0.50
N PRO A 20 -15.26 -12.94 1.15
CA PRO A 20 -14.46 -12.57 2.32
C PRO A 20 -13.33 -11.60 1.92
N LEU A 21 -12.72 -10.96 2.92
CA LEU A 21 -11.54 -10.13 2.68
C LEU A 21 -10.34 -10.99 2.31
N VAL A 22 -9.57 -10.54 1.34
CA VAL A 22 -8.31 -11.18 0.96
C VAL A 22 -7.30 -11.09 2.12
N ASN A 23 -6.49 -12.13 2.31
CA ASN A 23 -5.50 -12.23 3.39
C ASN A 23 -6.06 -12.18 4.83
N ALA A 24 -7.38 -12.22 5.02
CA ALA A 24 -8.01 -12.33 6.33
C ALA A 24 -8.16 -13.83 6.72
N PHE A 25 -7.04 -14.47 7.08
CA PHE A 25 -7.05 -15.88 7.50
C PHE A 25 -7.69 -16.03 8.87
N LEU A 26 -8.78 -16.81 8.93
CA LEU A 26 -9.55 -17.02 10.13
C LEU A 26 -9.07 -18.22 10.94
N LYS A 27 -9.13 -18.13 12.27
CA LYS A 27 -9.03 -19.28 13.14
C LYS A 27 -10.30 -20.13 13.03
N LYS A 28 -10.22 -21.43 13.35
CA LYS A 28 -11.35 -22.36 13.28
C LYS A 28 -12.58 -21.89 14.07
N ALA A 29 -12.37 -21.21 15.19
CA ALA A 29 -13.44 -20.65 16.01
C ALA A 29 -14.21 -19.52 15.31
N ASP A 30 -13.57 -18.76 14.43
CA ASP A 30 -14.09 -17.55 13.80
C ASP A 30 -14.78 -17.82 12.46
N LEU A 31 -14.69 -19.05 11.92
CA LEU A 31 -15.25 -19.42 10.61
C LEU A 31 -16.77 -19.15 10.51
N LYS A 32 -17.52 -19.32 11.61
CA LYS A 32 -18.97 -19.07 11.64
C LYS A 32 -19.33 -17.58 11.59
N HIS A 33 -18.37 -16.71 11.87
CA HIS A 33 -18.53 -15.26 11.93
C HIS A 33 -17.79 -14.53 10.79
N GLU A 34 -17.39 -15.27 9.74
CA GLU A 34 -16.70 -14.71 8.59
C GLU A 34 -17.50 -13.57 7.94
N LYS A 35 -16.92 -12.39 7.96
CA LYS A 35 -17.51 -11.22 7.30
C LYS A 35 -17.32 -11.33 5.77
N LYS A 36 -18.40 -11.11 5.02
CA LYS A 36 -18.38 -11.08 3.55
C LYS A 36 -18.89 -9.75 3.03
N TYR A 37 -18.20 -9.21 2.04
CA TYR A 37 -18.47 -7.91 1.44
C TYR A 37 -18.80 -8.08 -0.03
N GLU A 38 -19.66 -7.21 -0.56
CA GLU A 38 -19.97 -7.19 -1.99
C GLU A 38 -18.71 -6.82 -2.78
N LEU A 39 -18.31 -7.70 -3.70
CA LEU A 39 -17.19 -7.48 -4.60
C LEU A 39 -17.72 -7.34 -6.04
N ALA A 40 -17.92 -6.11 -6.45
CA ALA A 40 -18.44 -5.78 -7.77
C ALA A 40 -17.72 -4.56 -8.35
N THR A 41 -17.65 -4.50 -9.67
CA THR A 41 -17.05 -3.39 -10.40
C THR A 41 -18.06 -2.69 -11.31
N ALA A 42 -17.82 -1.41 -11.51
CA ALA A 42 -18.60 -0.59 -12.42
C ALA A 42 -17.66 0.33 -13.22
N PHE A 43 -18.05 0.69 -14.43
CA PHE A 43 -17.30 1.65 -15.23
C PHE A 43 -18.07 2.97 -15.37
N CYS A 44 -17.33 4.03 -15.59
CA CYS A 44 -17.87 5.35 -15.88
C CYS A 44 -17.96 5.58 -17.38
N PRO A 45 -19.16 5.83 -17.95
CA PRO A 45 -19.29 6.04 -19.38
C PRO A 45 -18.73 7.39 -19.88
N LYS A 46 -18.35 8.30 -18.96
CA LYS A 46 -17.79 9.62 -19.30
C LYS A 46 -16.27 9.65 -19.26
N CYS A 47 -15.65 9.18 -18.17
CA CYS A 47 -14.18 9.21 -18.00
C CYS A 47 -13.53 7.83 -18.08
N PHE A 48 -14.31 6.78 -18.33
CA PHE A 48 -13.88 5.39 -18.51
C PHE A 48 -13.20 4.74 -17.29
N LEU A 49 -13.20 5.40 -16.13
CA LEU A 49 -12.66 4.83 -14.89
C LEU A 49 -13.46 3.59 -14.50
N VAL A 50 -12.75 2.47 -14.33
CA VAL A 50 -13.26 1.26 -13.69
C VAL A 50 -13.00 1.33 -12.20
N GLN A 51 -14.01 1.05 -11.38
CA GLN A 51 -13.92 1.16 -9.93
C GLN A 51 -14.81 0.16 -9.22
N LEU A 52 -14.45 -0.17 -7.98
CA LEU A 52 -15.31 -0.97 -7.10
C LEU A 52 -16.62 -0.24 -6.80
N THR A 53 -17.72 -0.98 -6.74
CA THR A 53 -19.05 -0.47 -6.36
C THR A 53 -19.12 -0.08 -4.89
N LYS A 54 -18.41 -0.85 -4.03
CA LYS A 54 -18.26 -0.58 -2.61
C LYS A 54 -16.79 -0.57 -2.22
N THR A 55 -16.44 0.26 -1.25
CA THR A 55 -15.15 0.25 -0.56
C THR A 55 -15.36 -0.17 0.88
N ILE A 56 -14.36 -0.84 1.42
CA ILE A 56 -14.29 -1.22 2.83
C ILE A 56 -13.42 -0.19 3.52
N PRO A 57 -13.71 0.19 4.77
CA PRO A 57 -12.82 1.05 5.53
C PRO A 57 -11.40 0.49 5.52
N PRO A 58 -10.38 1.31 5.20
CA PRO A 58 -9.00 0.81 5.11
C PRO A 58 -8.49 0.23 6.43
N GLU A 59 -9.03 0.68 7.56
CA GLU A 59 -8.71 0.16 8.89
C GLU A 59 -9.10 -1.32 9.06
N GLU A 60 -10.18 -1.77 8.40
CA GLU A 60 -10.58 -3.18 8.41
C GLU A 60 -9.67 -4.07 7.56
N LEU A 61 -8.98 -3.48 6.57
CA LEU A 61 -8.14 -4.21 5.61
C LEU A 61 -6.67 -4.23 6.02
N PHE A 62 -6.14 -3.13 6.55
CA PHE A 62 -4.71 -2.88 6.58
C PHE A 62 -4.11 -2.66 7.97
N THR A 63 -4.91 -2.64 9.06
CA THR A 63 -4.36 -2.43 10.41
C THR A 63 -3.50 -3.62 10.87
N ASP A 64 -3.87 -4.84 10.49
CA ASP A 64 -3.10 -6.07 10.69
C ASP A 64 -3.11 -6.86 9.38
N TYR A 65 -1.97 -6.88 8.69
CA TYR A 65 -1.88 -7.41 7.33
C TYR A 65 -0.88 -8.56 7.26
N LEU A 66 -1.28 -9.66 6.62
CA LEU A 66 -0.51 -10.91 6.64
C LEU A 66 0.35 -11.15 5.39
N TYR A 67 0.32 -10.24 4.42
CA TYR A 67 1.16 -10.34 3.23
C TYR A 67 2.48 -9.59 3.42
N PHE A 68 3.59 -10.27 3.16
CA PHE A 68 4.95 -9.72 3.19
C PHE A 68 5.53 -9.71 1.78
N SER A 69 5.90 -8.53 1.29
CA SER A 69 6.44 -8.34 -0.06
C SER A 69 7.77 -9.07 -0.26
N SER A 70 8.59 -9.17 0.80
CA SER A 70 9.90 -9.84 0.76
C SER A 70 9.86 -11.36 0.57
N THR A 71 8.68 -11.98 0.55
CA THR A 71 8.55 -13.44 0.36
C THR A 71 8.68 -13.90 -1.09
N SER A 72 8.58 -12.99 -2.06
CA SER A 72 8.64 -13.28 -3.49
C SER A 72 10.01 -12.94 -4.08
N ALA A 73 10.78 -13.95 -4.47
CA ALA A 73 12.09 -13.74 -5.10
C ALA A 73 12.00 -12.94 -6.41
N SER A 74 10.98 -13.17 -7.22
CA SER A 74 10.77 -12.41 -8.45
C SER A 74 10.42 -10.94 -8.18
N PHE A 75 9.66 -10.67 -7.11
CA PHE A 75 9.38 -9.30 -6.69
C PHE A 75 10.64 -8.60 -6.17
N LEU A 76 11.48 -9.27 -5.39
CA LEU A 76 12.75 -8.71 -4.93
C LEU A 76 13.68 -8.35 -6.09
N ALA A 77 13.80 -9.22 -7.10
CA ALA A 77 14.58 -8.92 -8.31
C ALA A 77 14.01 -7.71 -9.07
N HIS A 78 12.69 -7.58 -9.12
CA HIS A 78 12.02 -6.40 -9.69
C HIS A 78 12.32 -5.12 -8.87
N CYS A 79 12.31 -5.20 -7.55
CA CYS A 79 12.66 -4.08 -6.67
C CYS A 79 14.10 -3.59 -6.93
N GLU A 80 15.05 -4.52 -7.03
CA GLU A 80 16.46 -4.19 -7.34
C GLU A 80 16.59 -3.50 -8.70
N ALA A 81 16.01 -4.07 -9.74
CA ALA A 81 16.04 -3.46 -11.08
C ALA A 81 15.38 -2.08 -11.11
N THR A 82 14.28 -1.90 -10.39
CA THR A 82 13.57 -0.63 -10.28
C THR A 82 14.42 0.42 -9.55
N ALA A 83 15.02 0.04 -8.42
CA ALA A 83 15.92 0.94 -7.68
C ALA A 83 17.10 1.40 -8.54
N ASP A 84 17.76 0.50 -9.25
CA ASP A 84 18.86 0.82 -10.15
C ASP A 84 18.50 1.86 -11.22
N VAL A 85 17.31 1.69 -11.83
CA VAL A 85 16.79 2.64 -12.83
C VAL A 85 16.52 4.00 -12.21
N LEU A 86 15.85 4.03 -11.04
CA LEU A 86 15.49 5.28 -10.36
C LEU A 86 16.73 6.03 -9.85
N ILE A 87 17.68 5.33 -9.25
CA ILE A 87 18.95 5.91 -8.76
C ILE A 87 19.67 6.62 -9.91
N LYS A 88 19.84 5.95 -11.04
CA LYS A 88 20.52 6.51 -12.23
C LYS A 88 19.73 7.67 -12.83
N ARG A 89 18.42 7.48 -13.06
CA ARG A 89 17.56 8.46 -13.74
C ARG A 89 17.39 9.75 -12.94
N LEU A 90 17.23 9.65 -11.62
CA LEU A 90 16.99 10.77 -10.71
C LEU A 90 18.28 11.26 -10.03
N ARG A 91 19.41 10.60 -10.29
CA ARG A 91 20.72 10.90 -9.69
C ARG A 91 20.65 10.92 -8.16
N LEU A 92 19.97 9.90 -7.59
CA LEU A 92 19.81 9.80 -6.14
C LEU A 92 21.14 9.52 -5.46
N GLY A 93 21.34 10.11 -4.30
CA GLY A 93 22.54 9.97 -3.47
C GLY A 93 22.25 10.23 -2.00
N LYS A 94 23.30 10.41 -1.20
CA LYS A 94 23.22 10.58 0.27
C LYS A 94 22.40 11.80 0.72
N GLU A 95 22.26 12.80 -0.13
CA GLU A 95 21.44 14.00 0.12
C GLU A 95 19.98 13.84 -0.31
N SER A 96 19.63 12.70 -0.92
CA SER A 96 18.26 12.37 -1.31
C SER A 96 17.54 11.69 -0.16
N LEU A 97 16.21 11.71 -0.18
CA LEU A 97 15.35 10.87 0.66
C LEU A 97 14.38 10.11 -0.23
N VAL A 98 14.34 8.80 -0.10
CA VAL A 98 13.32 7.97 -0.74
C VAL A 98 12.22 7.66 0.27
N LEU A 99 11.04 8.26 0.05
CA LEU A 99 9.82 7.98 0.79
C LEU A 99 8.96 6.98 0.02
N GLU A 100 8.63 5.85 0.64
CA GLU A 100 7.71 4.85 0.07
C GLU A 100 6.40 4.81 0.86
N ILE A 101 5.29 5.02 0.15
CA ILE A 101 3.93 4.93 0.70
C ILE A 101 3.42 3.51 0.52
N ALA A 102 2.86 2.91 1.58
CA ALA A 102 2.51 1.49 1.67
C ALA A 102 3.74 0.59 1.47
N SER A 103 4.82 0.91 2.19
CA SER A 103 6.14 0.30 2.04
C SER A 103 6.21 -1.18 2.41
N ASN A 104 5.14 -1.70 3.00
CA ASN A 104 5.08 -3.07 3.51
C ASN A 104 6.31 -3.36 4.40
N ASP A 105 6.96 -4.49 4.28
CA ASP A 105 8.15 -4.86 5.06
C ASP A 105 9.48 -4.28 4.51
N GLY A 106 9.40 -3.26 3.66
CA GLY A 106 10.54 -2.51 3.16
C GLY A 106 11.31 -3.17 2.00
N ALA A 107 10.68 -4.12 1.30
CA ALA A 107 11.33 -4.85 0.19
C ALA A 107 11.93 -3.93 -0.88
N GLN A 108 11.26 -2.84 -1.23
CA GLN A 108 11.77 -1.86 -2.19
C GLN A 108 12.79 -0.92 -1.53
N LEU A 109 12.51 -0.42 -0.32
CA LEU A 109 13.37 0.54 0.39
C LEU A 109 14.77 0.00 0.67
N GLN A 110 14.88 -1.27 1.04
CA GLN A 110 16.20 -1.90 1.30
C GLN A 110 17.16 -1.81 0.11
N CYS A 111 16.65 -1.70 -1.14
CA CYS A 111 17.49 -1.58 -2.32
C CYS A 111 18.19 -0.21 -2.40
N PHE A 112 17.56 0.83 -1.88
CA PHE A 112 18.15 2.17 -1.76
C PHE A 112 19.08 2.28 -0.55
N ASP A 113 18.68 1.69 0.57
CA ASP A 113 19.47 1.67 1.82
C ASP A 113 20.84 0.98 1.62
N LYS A 114 20.88 -0.15 0.90
CA LYS A 114 22.11 -0.89 0.57
C LYS A 114 23.19 -0.03 -0.10
N VAL A 115 22.81 1.03 -0.80
CA VAL A 115 23.72 1.95 -1.46
C VAL A 115 23.87 3.29 -0.73
N GLY A 116 23.37 3.37 0.51
CA GLY A 116 23.52 4.51 1.42
C GLY A 116 22.63 5.71 1.08
N ILE A 117 21.51 5.50 0.40
CA ILE A 117 20.52 6.54 0.15
C ILE A 117 19.52 6.53 1.34
N PRO A 118 19.29 7.67 1.99
CA PRO A 118 18.29 7.80 3.05
C PRO A 118 16.90 7.34 2.63
N ILE A 119 16.22 6.57 3.49
CA ILE A 119 14.93 5.95 3.24
C ILE A 119 13.94 6.22 4.35
N LEU A 120 12.65 6.25 4.01
CA LEU A 120 11.55 6.29 4.97
C LEU A 120 10.33 5.56 4.40
N GLY A 121 9.81 4.60 5.15
CA GLY A 121 8.57 3.89 4.84
C GLY A 121 7.38 4.46 5.61
N VAL A 122 6.20 4.38 5.01
CA VAL A 122 4.92 4.60 5.69
C VAL A 122 3.99 3.45 5.35
N ASP A 123 3.57 2.69 6.36
CA ASP A 123 2.65 1.57 6.17
C ASP A 123 1.68 1.44 7.35
N PRO A 124 0.35 1.39 7.13
CA PRO A 124 -0.63 1.35 8.21
C PRO A 124 -0.65 0.01 8.99
N ALA A 125 -0.10 -1.06 8.43
CA ALA A 125 -0.06 -2.37 9.05
C ALA A 125 0.98 -2.41 10.17
N LYS A 126 0.53 -2.24 11.42
CA LYS A 126 1.41 -2.16 12.60
C LYS A 126 2.34 -3.37 12.78
N ASN A 127 1.86 -4.57 12.46
CA ASN A 127 2.66 -5.79 12.52
C ASN A 127 3.79 -5.75 11.47
N ILE A 128 3.52 -5.27 10.27
CA ILE A 128 4.48 -5.17 9.17
C ILE A 128 5.49 -4.03 9.42
N ALA A 129 5.03 -2.84 9.78
CA ALA A 129 5.91 -1.72 10.10
C ALA A 129 6.87 -2.07 11.25
N ARG A 130 6.41 -2.81 12.27
CA ARG A 130 7.27 -3.32 13.34
C ARG A 130 8.37 -4.25 12.80
N LEU A 131 8.03 -5.15 11.86
CA LEU A 131 9.00 -6.03 11.23
C LEU A 131 10.01 -5.24 10.39
N ALA A 132 9.57 -4.29 9.57
CA ALA A 132 10.45 -3.42 8.79
C ALA A 132 11.45 -2.69 9.70
N ASN A 133 10.96 -2.04 10.77
CA ASN A 133 11.80 -1.36 11.75
C ASN A 133 12.81 -2.30 12.42
N SER A 134 12.43 -3.55 12.75
CA SER A 134 13.34 -4.53 13.34
C SER A 134 14.46 -4.98 12.39
N ARG A 135 14.28 -4.76 11.09
CA ARG A 135 15.26 -5.02 10.04
C ARG A 135 16.09 -3.78 9.66
N GLY A 136 15.91 -2.66 10.37
CA GLY A 136 16.61 -1.41 10.10
C GLY A 136 15.99 -0.56 8.99
N ILE A 137 14.79 -0.88 8.51
CA ILE A 137 14.04 -0.08 7.54
C ILE A 137 13.10 0.87 8.30
N PRO A 138 13.42 2.17 8.47
CA PRO A 138 12.59 3.10 9.22
C PRO A 138 11.21 3.21 8.58
N THR A 139 10.16 2.83 9.32
CA THR A 139 8.78 2.78 8.83
C THR A 139 7.83 3.32 9.88
N ILE A 140 7.01 4.30 9.49
CA ILE A 140 5.98 4.92 10.34
C ILE A 140 4.67 4.14 10.17
N PRO A 141 4.04 3.64 11.27
CA PRO A 141 2.84 2.82 11.21
C PRO A 141 1.56 3.67 11.10
N GLU A 142 1.41 4.42 10.00
CA GLU A 142 0.32 5.37 9.77
C GLU A 142 -0.29 5.25 8.38
N PHE A 143 -1.55 5.65 8.24
CA PHE A 143 -2.15 5.86 6.94
C PHE A 143 -1.62 7.15 6.31
N PHE A 144 -1.18 7.08 5.05
CA PHE A 144 -0.72 8.27 4.34
C PHE A 144 -1.91 9.13 3.90
N THR A 145 -2.28 10.07 4.75
CA THR A 145 -3.35 11.05 4.52
C THR A 145 -2.77 12.43 4.21
N HIS A 146 -3.59 13.35 3.70
CA HIS A 146 -3.18 14.73 3.47
C HIS A 146 -2.66 15.40 4.77
N ALA A 147 -3.34 15.21 5.90
CA ALA A 147 -2.92 15.75 7.19
C ALA A 147 -1.56 15.17 7.62
N PHE A 148 -1.38 13.85 7.44
CA PHE A 148 -0.13 13.17 7.75
C PHE A 148 1.02 13.63 6.84
N ALA A 149 0.75 13.86 5.55
CA ALA A 149 1.75 14.38 4.61
C ALA A 149 2.24 15.79 5.01
N ILE A 150 1.34 16.67 5.49
CA ILE A 150 1.72 17.98 6.02
C ILE A 150 2.59 17.81 7.26
N HIS A 151 2.16 16.98 8.23
CA HIS A 151 2.94 16.70 9.44
C HIS A 151 4.35 16.17 9.11
N LEU A 152 4.46 15.25 8.15
CA LEU A 152 5.73 14.69 7.71
C LEU A 152 6.66 15.75 7.11
N LYS A 153 6.11 16.65 6.29
CA LYS A 153 6.87 17.76 5.71
C LYS A 153 7.40 18.74 6.76
N GLU A 154 6.67 18.96 7.86
CA GLU A 154 7.05 19.89 8.93
C GLU A 154 8.10 19.31 9.89
N HIS A 155 8.12 17.99 10.09
CA HIS A 155 8.91 17.31 11.13
C HIS A 155 10.02 16.41 10.56
N GLU A 156 9.87 15.94 9.35
CA GLU A 156 10.89 15.16 8.66
C GLU A 156 11.45 15.98 7.48
N ARG A 157 12.68 15.72 7.04
CA ARG A 157 13.30 16.42 5.91
C ARG A 157 12.67 16.03 4.56
N VAL A 158 11.33 16.03 4.50
CA VAL A 158 10.58 15.74 3.28
C VAL A 158 10.23 17.06 2.60
N THR A 159 10.88 17.36 1.51
CA THR A 159 10.67 18.59 0.72
C THR A 159 9.79 18.34 -0.50
#